data_ace450c7022476b14ea3e40b9466827d
#
_entry.id   ace450c7022476b14ea3e40b9466827d
#
_cell.length_a   1.000
_cell.length_b   1.000
_cell.length_c   1.000
_cell.angle_alpha   90.00
_cell.angle_beta   90.00
_cell.angle_gamma   90.00
#
_symmetry.space_group_name_H-M   'P 1'
#
loop_
_entity.id
_entity.type
_entity.pdbx_description
1 polymer ?
#
loop_
_entity_poly.entity_id
_entity_poly.type
_entity_poly.pdbx_seq_one_letter_code
_entity_poly.pdbx_strand_id
1 'polypeptide(L)'
;MLGTWPKGRYIRERFVRGVPVVGRVQRLAALARLADTMGLMVGSKCTLPEALRQGSAAAGSEVLRQACEGVADRVERGEPLADAARDCRAVPTMFFYSMQIGAERNELADNLYQLSDMYASQARAHQGRLQAFLLPILIIGVGTIIGFYLSALFMPLTKLIRSVIG
;
A
#
# COMPACT_ATOMS: atom_id res chain seq x y z
N MET A 1 3.33 -16.29 30.24
CA MET A 1 3.62 -14.85 30.48
C MET A 1 4.80 -14.45 29.60
N LEU A 2 4.56 -14.02 28.38
CA LEU A 2 5.59 -13.54 27.44
C LEU A 2 5.18 -12.13 27.01
N GLY A 3 5.97 -11.18 27.51
CA GLY A 3 5.75 -9.75 27.39
C GLY A 3 5.75 -9.29 25.93
N THR A 4 4.71 -8.61 25.57
CA THR A 4 4.54 -7.82 24.35
C THR A 4 5.58 -6.71 24.31
N TRP A 5 6.63 -6.89 23.52
CA TRP A 5 7.62 -5.85 23.28
C TRP A 5 7.06 -4.79 22.33
N PRO A 6 6.79 -3.57 22.80
CA PRO A 6 6.30 -2.48 21.95
C PRO A 6 7.36 -1.94 20.97
N LYS A 7 8.64 -2.28 21.15
CA LYS A 7 9.75 -1.80 20.32
C LYS A 7 9.76 -2.36 18.88
N GLY A 8 9.15 -3.52 18.64
CA GLY A 8 9.12 -4.14 17.30
C GLY A 8 8.24 -3.40 16.29
N ARG A 9 7.19 -2.69 16.73
CA ARG A 9 6.31 -1.90 15.86
C ARG A 9 7.00 -0.63 15.35
N TYR A 10 7.78 0.03 16.18
CA TYR A 10 8.53 1.24 15.81
C TYR A 10 9.64 0.98 14.78
N ILE A 11 10.33 -0.15 14.88
CA ILE A 11 11.40 -0.53 13.95
C ILE A 11 10.79 -0.89 12.59
N ARG A 12 9.66 -1.60 12.58
CA ARG A 12 8.95 -1.98 11.35
C ARG A 12 8.36 -0.77 10.63
N GLU A 13 7.80 0.20 11.36
CA GLU A 13 7.30 1.45 10.78
C GLU A 13 8.41 2.34 10.23
N ARG A 14 9.59 2.31 10.84
CA ARG A 14 10.74 3.10 10.38
C ARG A 14 11.44 2.48 9.16
N PHE A 15 11.47 1.14 9.08
CA PHE A 15 11.96 0.41 7.89
C PHE A 15 10.98 0.53 6.70
N VAL A 16 9.67 0.46 6.95
CA VAL A 16 8.63 0.64 5.92
C VAL A 16 8.59 2.08 5.40
N ARG A 17 8.90 3.07 6.22
CA ARG A 17 9.06 4.48 5.77
C ARG A 17 10.34 4.71 4.96
N GLY A 18 11.35 3.87 5.11
CA GLY A 18 12.63 3.97 4.40
C GLY A 18 12.56 3.54 2.92
N VAL A 19 11.49 2.83 2.53
CA VAL A 19 11.27 2.43 1.12
C VAL A 19 10.04 3.18 0.59
N PRO A 20 10.23 4.31 -0.12
CA PRO A 20 9.12 5.16 -0.58
C PRO A 20 8.13 4.43 -1.49
N VAL A 21 8.54 3.31 -2.08
CA VAL A 21 7.71 2.46 -2.93
C VAL A 21 6.67 1.67 -2.11
N VAL A 22 7.04 1.16 -0.92
CA VAL A 22 6.12 0.40 -0.05
C VAL A 22 5.00 1.29 0.47
N GLY A 23 5.31 2.52 0.85
CA GLY A 23 4.29 3.49 1.30
C GLY A 23 3.28 3.83 0.20
N ARG A 24 3.74 3.93 -1.06
CA ARG A 24 2.86 4.18 -2.21
C ARG A 24 1.91 3.01 -2.48
N VAL A 25 2.42 1.77 -2.44
CA VAL A 25 1.62 0.55 -2.61
C VAL A 25 0.56 0.44 -1.51
N GLN A 26 0.93 0.66 -0.26
CA GLN A 26 -0.01 0.62 0.87
C GLN A 26 -1.11 1.67 0.73
N ARG A 27 -0.77 2.89 0.29
CA ARG A 27 -1.75 3.95 0.06
C ARG A 27 -2.73 3.57 -1.06
N LEU A 28 -2.25 3.05 -2.19
CA LEU A 28 -3.10 2.61 -3.30
C LEU A 28 -4.02 1.44 -2.89
N ALA A 29 -3.49 0.48 -2.13
CA ALA A 29 -4.29 -0.63 -1.61
C ALA A 29 -5.34 -0.17 -0.58
N ALA A 30 -5.05 0.87 0.22
CA ALA A 30 -6.01 1.45 1.15
C ALA A 30 -7.12 2.20 0.41
N LEU A 31 -6.79 2.95 -0.66
CA LEU A 31 -7.78 3.61 -1.52
C LEU A 31 -8.67 2.61 -2.26
N ALA A 32 -8.11 1.48 -2.72
CA ALA A 32 -8.89 0.41 -3.34
C ALA A 32 -9.91 -0.16 -2.35
N ARG A 33 -9.50 -0.49 -1.11
CA ARG A 33 -10.42 -0.98 -0.08
C ARG A 33 -11.47 0.05 0.32
N LEU A 34 -11.10 1.32 0.40
CA LEU A 34 -12.02 2.43 0.64
C LEU A 34 -13.13 2.43 -0.42
N ALA A 35 -12.75 2.44 -1.71
CA ALA A 35 -13.68 2.48 -2.82
C ALA A 35 -14.58 1.24 -2.88
N ASP A 36 -14.01 0.04 -2.67
CA ASP A 36 -14.74 -1.23 -2.66
C ASP A 36 -15.81 -1.26 -1.56
N THR A 37 -15.43 -0.96 -0.32
CA THR A 37 -16.37 -0.93 0.81
C THR A 37 -17.44 0.14 0.62
N MET A 38 -17.07 1.33 0.13
CA MET A 38 -18.05 2.38 -0.17
C MET A 38 -19.01 1.94 -1.28
N GLY A 39 -18.53 1.25 -2.33
CA GLY A 39 -19.38 0.70 -3.39
C GLY A 39 -20.43 -0.28 -2.85
N LEU A 40 -20.01 -1.18 -1.97
CA LEU A 40 -20.91 -2.12 -1.27
C LEU A 40 -21.96 -1.39 -0.41
N MET A 41 -21.55 -0.37 0.36
CA MET A 41 -22.43 0.38 1.24
C MET A 41 -23.47 1.20 0.45
N VAL A 42 -23.01 1.90 -0.60
CA VAL A 42 -23.89 2.68 -1.49
C VAL A 42 -24.84 1.76 -2.25
N GLY A 43 -24.35 0.62 -2.74
CA GLY A 43 -25.19 -0.41 -3.38
C GLY A 43 -26.27 -0.97 -2.45
N SER A 44 -25.99 -0.99 -1.15
CA SER A 44 -26.95 -1.35 -0.10
C SER A 44 -27.84 -0.19 0.38
N LYS A 45 -27.82 0.94 -0.35
CA LYS A 45 -28.60 2.17 -0.07
C LYS A 45 -28.22 2.87 1.25
N CYS A 46 -26.99 2.66 1.75
CA CYS A 46 -26.46 3.46 2.83
C CYS A 46 -26.17 4.90 2.37
N THR A 47 -26.26 5.84 3.29
CA THR A 47 -25.96 7.26 3.01
C THR A 47 -24.48 7.45 2.70
N LEU A 48 -24.14 8.45 1.90
CA LEU A 48 -22.76 8.75 1.53
C LEU A 48 -21.84 9.04 2.72
N PRO A 49 -22.25 9.84 3.75
CA PRO A 49 -21.44 10.02 4.95
C PRO A 49 -21.14 8.72 5.68
N GLU A 50 -22.12 7.84 5.82
CA GLU A 50 -21.94 6.53 6.46
C GLU A 50 -21.00 5.63 5.66
N ALA A 51 -21.16 5.59 4.33
CA ALA A 51 -20.27 4.85 3.44
C ALA A 51 -18.82 5.35 3.52
N LEU A 52 -18.59 6.67 3.66
CA LEU A 52 -17.26 7.26 3.88
C LEU A 52 -16.64 6.81 5.21
N ARG A 53 -17.41 6.83 6.30
CA ARG A 53 -16.93 6.40 7.63
C ARG A 53 -16.57 4.92 7.63
N GLN A 54 -17.46 4.07 7.18
CA GLN A 54 -17.24 2.61 7.16
C GLN A 54 -16.14 2.20 6.17
N GLY A 55 -16.14 2.78 4.97
CA GLY A 55 -15.11 2.53 3.98
C GLY A 55 -13.72 2.93 4.46
N SER A 56 -13.61 4.08 5.13
CA SER A 56 -12.32 4.55 5.68
C SER A 56 -11.82 3.67 6.83
N ALA A 57 -12.72 3.17 7.67
CA ALA A 57 -12.38 2.20 8.72
C ALA A 57 -11.84 0.88 8.13
N ALA A 58 -12.49 0.37 7.08
CA ALA A 58 -12.09 -0.84 6.36
C ALA A 58 -10.75 -0.67 5.60
N ALA A 59 -10.40 0.56 5.20
CA ALA A 59 -9.16 0.85 4.48
C ALA A 59 -7.88 0.54 5.28
N GLY A 60 -7.97 0.49 6.63
CA GLY A 60 -6.85 0.13 7.51
C GLY A 60 -5.75 1.19 7.59
N SER A 61 -6.07 2.45 7.29
CA SER A 61 -5.17 3.60 7.37
C SER A 61 -5.78 4.68 8.26
N GLU A 62 -5.15 4.96 9.39
CA GLU A 62 -5.63 5.96 10.35
C GLU A 62 -5.68 7.37 9.74
N VAL A 63 -4.70 7.70 8.91
CA VAL A 63 -4.67 9.00 8.18
C VAL A 63 -5.87 9.12 7.24
N LEU A 64 -6.23 8.03 6.56
CA LEU A 64 -7.36 8.00 5.64
C LEU A 64 -8.68 8.09 6.42
N ARG A 65 -8.77 7.39 7.56
CA ARG A 65 -9.94 7.39 8.43
C ARG A 65 -10.26 8.80 8.92
N GLN A 66 -9.29 9.48 9.53
CA GLN A 66 -9.48 10.84 10.03
C GLN A 66 -9.85 11.84 8.94
N ALA A 67 -9.22 11.72 7.77
CA ALA A 67 -9.52 12.59 6.64
C ALA A 67 -10.93 12.38 6.09
N CYS A 68 -11.37 11.12 5.95
CA CYS A 68 -12.71 10.79 5.46
C CYS A 68 -13.81 11.11 6.49
N GLU A 69 -13.55 10.96 7.79
CA GLU A 69 -14.46 11.41 8.86
C GLU A 69 -14.75 12.90 8.75
N GLY A 70 -13.70 13.73 8.56
CA GLY A 70 -13.88 15.16 8.37
C GLY A 70 -14.71 15.52 7.14
N VAL A 71 -14.54 14.78 6.03
CA VAL A 71 -15.36 14.94 4.82
C VAL A 71 -16.80 14.48 5.07
N ALA A 72 -17.00 13.34 5.73
CA ALA A 72 -18.33 12.80 6.06
C ALA A 72 -19.14 13.79 6.90
N ASP A 73 -18.51 14.39 7.92
CA ASP A 73 -19.16 15.39 8.78
C ASP A 73 -19.59 16.66 8.02
N ARG A 74 -18.80 17.09 7.03
CA ARG A 74 -19.14 18.25 6.18
C ARG A 74 -20.30 17.94 5.23
N VAL A 75 -20.26 16.75 4.60
CA VAL A 75 -21.34 16.28 3.72
C VAL A 75 -22.64 16.09 4.51
N GLU A 76 -22.58 15.60 5.75
CA GLU A 76 -23.73 15.43 6.64
C GLU A 76 -24.39 16.78 7.01
N ARG A 77 -23.58 17.86 7.09
CA ARG A 77 -24.07 19.24 7.24
C ARG A 77 -24.64 19.85 5.96
N GLY A 78 -24.67 19.11 4.87
CA GLY A 78 -25.22 19.55 3.57
C GLY A 78 -24.21 20.24 2.66
N GLU A 79 -22.90 20.20 2.96
CA GLU A 79 -21.89 20.73 2.06
C GLU A 79 -21.77 19.84 0.80
N PRO A 80 -21.62 20.42 -0.40
CA PRO A 80 -21.32 19.63 -1.60
C PRO A 80 -20.05 18.82 -1.43
N LEU A 81 -20.05 17.57 -1.92
CA LEU A 81 -18.92 16.64 -1.76
C LEU A 81 -17.57 17.22 -2.24
N ALA A 82 -17.59 17.96 -3.35
CA ALA A 82 -16.39 18.58 -3.92
C ALA A 82 -15.78 19.63 -2.96
N ASP A 83 -16.63 20.43 -2.28
CA ASP A 83 -16.19 21.44 -1.35
C ASP A 83 -15.75 20.80 -0.02
N ALA A 84 -16.51 19.84 0.48
CA ALA A 84 -16.17 19.06 1.67
C ALA A 84 -14.82 18.34 1.54
N ALA A 85 -14.46 17.91 0.35
CA ALA A 85 -13.23 17.19 0.07
C ALA A 85 -12.02 18.08 -0.27
N ARG A 86 -12.20 19.40 -0.43
CA ARG A 86 -11.16 20.33 -0.91
C ARG A 86 -9.88 20.30 -0.06
N ASP A 87 -10.01 20.15 1.24
CA ASP A 87 -8.89 20.13 2.19
C ASP A 87 -8.36 18.72 2.47
N CYS A 88 -8.99 17.70 1.88
CA CYS A 88 -8.62 16.29 2.08
C CYS A 88 -7.40 15.90 1.26
N ARG A 89 -6.19 16.02 1.85
CA ARG A 89 -4.93 15.62 1.20
C ARG A 89 -4.66 14.10 1.22
N ALA A 90 -5.37 13.35 2.03
CA ALA A 90 -5.18 11.91 2.17
C ALA A 90 -5.74 11.13 0.97
N VAL A 91 -6.83 11.60 0.41
CA VAL A 91 -7.49 11.03 -0.77
C VAL A 91 -7.22 11.94 -1.97
N PRO A 92 -6.89 11.39 -3.15
CA PRO A 92 -6.72 12.19 -4.36
C PRO A 92 -8.03 12.92 -4.74
N THR A 93 -7.91 14.17 -5.16
CA THR A 93 -9.07 14.97 -5.60
C THR A 93 -9.88 14.28 -6.69
N MET A 94 -9.19 13.53 -7.58
CA MET A 94 -9.83 12.76 -8.64
C MET A 94 -10.81 11.71 -8.11
N PHE A 95 -10.56 11.15 -6.94
CA PHE A 95 -11.45 10.18 -6.29
C PHE A 95 -12.81 10.82 -5.98
N PHE A 96 -12.83 11.96 -5.33
CA PHE A 96 -14.06 12.67 -4.99
C PHE A 96 -14.77 13.22 -6.23
N TYR A 97 -14.02 13.68 -7.23
CA TYR A 97 -14.58 14.13 -8.50
C TYR A 97 -15.29 12.99 -9.24
N SER A 98 -14.69 11.81 -9.29
CA SER A 98 -15.33 10.62 -9.86
C SER A 98 -16.59 10.21 -9.10
N MET A 99 -16.58 10.32 -7.77
CA MET A 99 -17.77 10.08 -6.95
C MET A 99 -18.89 11.06 -7.25
N GLN A 100 -18.57 12.33 -7.41
CA GLN A 100 -19.57 13.35 -7.75
C GLN A 100 -20.24 13.05 -9.09
N ILE A 101 -19.46 12.73 -10.14
CA ILE A 101 -20.00 12.34 -11.45
C ILE A 101 -20.88 11.09 -11.32
N GLY A 102 -20.44 10.08 -10.56
CA GLY A 102 -21.22 8.87 -10.32
C GLY A 102 -22.55 9.17 -9.59
N ALA A 103 -22.54 10.09 -8.62
CA ALA A 103 -23.75 10.51 -7.91
C ALA A 103 -24.73 11.26 -8.84
N GLU A 104 -24.24 12.16 -9.69
CA GLU A 104 -25.05 12.90 -10.67
C GLU A 104 -25.72 11.98 -11.69
N ARG A 105 -25.07 10.86 -12.04
CA ARG A 105 -25.59 9.86 -12.97
C ARG A 105 -26.40 8.75 -12.31
N ASN A 106 -26.54 8.76 -10.99
CA ASN A 106 -27.15 7.68 -10.21
C ASN A 106 -26.43 6.31 -10.37
N GLU A 107 -25.13 6.35 -10.69
CA GLU A 107 -24.24 5.20 -10.92
C GLU A 107 -23.06 5.19 -9.92
N LEU A 108 -23.29 5.74 -8.73
CA LEU A 108 -22.20 5.94 -7.75
C LEU A 108 -21.56 4.62 -7.32
N ALA A 109 -22.35 3.56 -7.12
CA ALA A 109 -21.83 2.26 -6.72
C ALA A 109 -20.90 1.66 -7.79
N ASP A 110 -21.32 1.66 -9.04
CA ASP A 110 -20.53 1.12 -10.16
C ASP A 110 -19.26 1.93 -10.39
N ASN A 111 -19.34 3.24 -10.25
CA ASN A 111 -18.18 4.13 -10.34
C ASN A 111 -17.16 3.86 -9.22
N LEU A 112 -17.62 3.58 -8.00
CA LEU A 112 -16.78 3.20 -6.87
C LEU A 112 -16.09 1.84 -7.07
N TYR A 113 -16.78 0.85 -7.66
CA TYR A 113 -16.14 -0.41 -8.04
C TYR A 113 -15.07 -0.23 -9.11
N GLN A 114 -15.31 0.60 -10.12
CA GLN A 114 -14.30 0.93 -11.12
C GLN A 114 -13.07 1.61 -10.51
N LEU A 115 -13.28 2.53 -9.57
CA LEU A 115 -12.18 3.16 -8.81
C LEU A 115 -11.41 2.12 -7.99
N SER A 116 -12.10 1.20 -7.32
CA SER A 116 -11.46 0.12 -6.57
C SER A 116 -10.55 -0.73 -7.46
N ASP A 117 -11.05 -1.17 -8.60
CA ASP A 117 -10.28 -1.97 -9.56
C ASP A 117 -9.09 -1.21 -10.12
N MET A 118 -9.25 0.08 -10.42
CA MET A 118 -8.16 0.94 -10.89
C MET A 118 -7.04 1.05 -9.83
N TYR A 119 -7.37 1.35 -8.59
CA TYR A 119 -6.38 1.47 -7.53
C TYR A 119 -5.76 0.12 -7.15
N ALA A 120 -6.54 -0.97 -7.14
CA ALA A 120 -6.05 -2.32 -6.90
C ALA A 120 -5.07 -2.77 -8.00
N SER A 121 -5.36 -2.49 -9.27
CA SER A 121 -4.46 -2.81 -10.38
C SER A 121 -3.15 -2.02 -10.31
N GLN A 122 -3.21 -0.73 -9.97
CA GLN A 122 -2.03 0.09 -9.74
C GLN A 122 -1.18 -0.44 -8.57
N ALA A 123 -1.81 -0.83 -7.46
CA ALA A 123 -1.11 -1.43 -6.32
C ALA A 123 -0.39 -2.73 -6.73
N ARG A 124 -1.05 -3.62 -7.46
CA ARG A 124 -0.46 -4.87 -7.99
C ARG A 124 0.69 -4.61 -8.94
N ALA A 125 0.57 -3.65 -9.85
CA ALA A 125 1.63 -3.29 -10.79
C ALA A 125 2.90 -2.79 -10.07
N HIS A 126 2.74 -2.03 -8.98
CA HIS A 126 3.88 -1.60 -8.16
C HIS A 126 4.50 -2.75 -7.35
N GLN A 127 3.71 -3.71 -6.87
CA GLN A 127 4.20 -4.91 -6.19
C GLN A 127 5.03 -5.80 -7.13
N GLY A 128 4.57 -6.03 -8.36
CA GLY A 128 5.28 -6.82 -9.34
C GLY A 128 6.67 -6.27 -9.67
N ARG A 129 6.82 -4.95 -9.75
CA ARG A 129 8.13 -4.32 -9.95
C ARG A 129 9.10 -4.58 -8.78
N LEU A 130 8.62 -4.54 -7.54
CA LEU A 130 9.44 -4.86 -6.36
C LEU A 130 9.97 -6.29 -6.40
N GLN A 131 9.13 -7.26 -6.75
CA GLN A 131 9.53 -8.66 -6.87
C GLN A 131 10.57 -8.87 -7.98
N ALA A 132 10.43 -8.17 -9.11
CA ALA A 132 11.36 -8.24 -10.23
C ALA A 132 12.79 -7.77 -9.85
N PHE A 133 12.92 -6.84 -8.90
CA PHE A 133 14.24 -6.38 -8.42
C PHE A 133 14.81 -7.26 -7.30
N LEU A 134 13.96 -7.87 -6.47
CA LEU A 134 14.41 -8.73 -5.36
C LEU A 134 15.09 -9.99 -5.85
N LEU A 135 14.60 -10.62 -6.93
CA LEU A 135 15.12 -11.86 -7.45
C LEU A 135 16.60 -11.74 -7.93
N PRO A 136 17.00 -10.75 -8.76
CA PRO A 136 18.39 -10.56 -9.14
C PRO A 136 19.31 -10.28 -7.95
N ILE A 137 18.87 -9.48 -6.99
CA ILE A 137 19.67 -9.16 -5.80
C ILE A 137 19.94 -10.42 -4.96
N LEU A 138 18.95 -11.30 -4.82
CA LEU A 138 19.08 -12.55 -4.09
C LEU A 138 20.04 -13.50 -4.79
N ILE A 139 19.96 -13.62 -6.12
CA ILE A 139 20.86 -14.46 -6.92
C ILE A 139 22.32 -13.96 -6.80
N ILE A 140 22.56 -12.67 -6.93
CA ILE A 140 23.89 -12.08 -6.79
C ILE A 140 24.42 -12.28 -5.36
N GLY A 141 23.58 -12.09 -4.34
CA GLY A 141 23.96 -12.30 -2.94
C GLY A 141 24.38 -13.73 -2.65
N VAL A 142 23.57 -14.70 -3.05
CA VAL A 142 23.88 -16.13 -2.90
C VAL A 142 25.11 -16.52 -3.72
N GLY A 143 25.22 -16.07 -4.96
CA GLY A 143 26.38 -16.33 -5.82
C GLY A 143 27.68 -15.77 -5.22
N THR A 144 27.64 -14.60 -4.62
CA THR A 144 28.81 -14.00 -3.93
C THR A 144 29.24 -14.83 -2.72
N ILE A 145 28.29 -15.29 -1.91
CA ILE A 145 28.57 -16.14 -0.75
C ILE A 145 29.22 -17.46 -1.19
N ILE A 146 28.66 -18.12 -2.20
CA ILE A 146 29.19 -19.39 -2.74
C ILE A 146 30.56 -19.15 -3.35
N GLY A 147 30.78 -18.10 -4.12
CA GLY A 147 32.07 -17.74 -4.70
C GLY A 147 33.15 -17.50 -3.65
N PHE A 148 32.80 -16.81 -2.58
CA PHE A 148 33.71 -16.60 -1.45
C PHE A 148 34.06 -17.91 -0.74
N TYR A 149 33.09 -18.78 -0.53
CA TYR A 149 33.29 -20.10 0.09
C TYR A 149 34.22 -20.99 -0.75
N LEU A 150 33.99 -21.04 -2.05
CA LEU A 150 34.86 -21.80 -2.98
C LEU A 150 36.28 -21.23 -3.02
N SER A 151 36.42 -19.90 -3.07
CA SER A 151 37.75 -19.27 -3.05
C SER A 151 38.52 -19.59 -1.77
N ALA A 152 37.85 -19.62 -0.62
CA ALA A 152 38.46 -19.99 0.67
C ALA A 152 38.91 -21.48 0.70
N LEU A 153 38.20 -22.37 0.00
CA LEU A 153 38.53 -23.79 -0.12
C LEU A 153 39.71 -24.04 -1.07
N PHE A 154 39.81 -23.28 -2.17
CA PHE A 154 40.91 -23.44 -3.14
C PHE A 154 42.24 -22.82 -2.66
N MET A 155 42.20 -21.83 -1.79
CA MET A 155 43.39 -21.13 -1.30
C MET A 155 44.42 -22.09 -0.59
N PRO A 156 44.01 -22.97 0.33
CA PRO A 156 44.94 -23.95 0.90
C PRO A 156 45.45 -24.99 -0.07
N LEU A 157 44.62 -25.39 -1.05
CA LEU A 157 44.98 -26.39 -2.04
C LEU A 157 46.13 -25.92 -2.96
N THR A 158 46.07 -24.64 -3.38
CA THR A 158 47.13 -24.03 -4.20
C THR A 158 48.45 -23.89 -3.44
N LYS A 159 48.39 -23.62 -2.11
CA LYS A 159 49.58 -23.58 -1.26
C LYS A 159 50.24 -24.96 -1.09
N LEU A 160 49.47 -26.02 -0.94
CA LEU A 160 49.94 -27.40 -0.87
C LEU A 160 50.63 -27.84 -2.16
N ILE A 161 50.01 -27.56 -3.31
CA ILE A 161 50.60 -27.91 -4.61
C ILE A 161 51.93 -27.17 -4.83
N ARG A 162 52.02 -25.90 -4.42
CA ARG A 162 53.24 -25.10 -4.52
C ARG A 162 54.36 -25.58 -3.58
N SER A 163 54.03 -26.20 -2.45
CA SER A 163 55.01 -26.77 -1.53
C SER A 163 55.51 -28.17 -1.93
N VAL A 164 54.83 -28.86 -2.85
CA VAL A 164 55.22 -30.19 -3.35
C VAL A 164 56.06 -30.09 -4.60
N ILE A 165 55.93 -29.02 -5.39
CA ILE A 165 56.61 -28.85 -6.71
C ILE A 165 57.85 -27.94 -6.58
N GLY A 166 58.05 -27.23 -5.46
CA GLY A 166 59.22 -26.38 -5.17
C GLY A 166 60.07 -26.98 -4.10
#